data_8f9c995a1bb5efdf8fe1f20ab4a84623
#
_entry.id   8f9c995a1bb5efdf8fe1f20ab4a84623
#
_cell.length_a   1.000
_cell.length_b   1.000
_cell.length_c   1.000
_cell.angle_alpha   90.00
_cell.angle_beta   90.00
_cell.angle_gamma   90.00
#
_symmetry.space_group_name_H-M   'P 1'
#
loop_
_entity.id
_entity.type
_entity.pdbx_description
1 polymer ?
#
loop_
_entity_poly.entity_id
_entity_poly.type
_entity_poly.pdbx_seq_one_letter_code
_entity_poly.pdbx_strand_id
1 'polypeptide(L)'
;MRKSALFLLICLINLCSSAVYQNEEHYEPINDGPYVFYVNDSLKARMIENSVLREYYISAENYPDIKTAIHLSCQYKDLLSVYSQKADYRQKYNEVDSIIALSDVHGQYEKYLDILQANGVTDKELNWKFGKGHLVYLGDAFDRGDKVTELLWHLFTLEKQAEKAGGKVHVLLGNHDDMALSGDQRYMNEKYRKVEELTKINYSDLYSGSSVLGKWLRSKPVMITIDDILFVHGGISIDMVRMKLPVKEVNKLFSGKILGKAIAPDNKNIKVELLAGDNGPLWYRGYFEDSTFSENRADSILNFYDSKHIIVGHTTFNNVKVLYNNKIIGIDAGIGYTQPGEVFIYKKGIFYSGSVTGERIKL
;
A
#
# COMPACT_ATOMS: atom_id res chain seq x y z
N MET A 1 -92.70 -21.38 -34.40
CA MET A 1 -92.09 -20.18 -33.73
C MET A 1 -91.05 -20.68 -32.72
N ARG A 2 -89.76 -20.65 -33.11
CA ARG A 2 -88.62 -20.92 -32.23
C ARG A 2 -87.57 -19.88 -32.54
N LYS A 3 -87.27 -19.03 -31.54
CA LYS A 3 -86.17 -18.00 -31.63
C LYS A 3 -84.89 -18.70 -31.23
N SER A 4 -83.95 -18.70 -32.12
CA SER A 4 -82.56 -19.13 -31.86
C SER A 4 -81.76 -17.93 -31.36
N ALA A 5 -81.26 -17.99 -30.18
CA ALA A 5 -80.31 -17.00 -29.61
C ALA A 5 -78.87 -17.40 -29.99
N LEU A 6 -78.20 -16.51 -30.67
CA LEU A 6 -76.77 -16.63 -31.04
C LEU A 6 -75.96 -16.09 -29.92
N PHE A 7 -75.17 -16.97 -29.23
CA PHE A 7 -74.21 -16.59 -28.23
C PHE A 7 -72.87 -16.22 -28.92
N LEU A 8 -72.53 -15.00 -28.81
CA LEU A 8 -71.21 -14.47 -29.26
C LEU A 8 -70.21 -14.66 -28.12
N LEU A 9 -69.26 -15.55 -28.29
CA LEU A 9 -68.16 -15.81 -27.35
C LEU A 9 -67.03 -14.84 -27.69
N ILE A 10 -66.85 -13.79 -26.85
CA ILE A 10 -65.72 -12.87 -26.97
C ILE A 10 -64.56 -13.47 -26.15
N CYS A 11 -63.55 -14.01 -26.85
CA CYS A 11 -62.28 -14.36 -26.23
C CYS A 11 -61.44 -13.07 -25.96
N LEU A 12 -61.36 -12.65 -24.72
CA LEU A 12 -60.42 -11.67 -24.24
C LEU A 12 -59.04 -12.34 -24.14
N ILE A 13 -58.18 -12.06 -25.09
CA ILE A 13 -56.76 -12.40 -25.02
C ILE A 13 -56.10 -11.33 -24.12
N ASN A 14 -55.82 -11.69 -22.85
CA ASN A 14 -54.97 -10.94 -21.98
C ASN A 14 -53.52 -11.09 -22.44
N LEU A 15 -53.00 -10.13 -23.20
CA LEU A 15 -51.57 -9.94 -23.44
C LEU A 15 -50.94 -9.42 -22.13
N CYS A 16 -50.44 -10.34 -21.30
CA CYS A 16 -49.47 -10.00 -20.27
C CYS A 16 -48.17 -9.60 -20.97
N SER A 17 -47.97 -8.30 -21.20
CA SER A 17 -46.66 -7.76 -21.47
C SER A 17 -45.86 -7.82 -20.16
N SER A 18 -45.08 -8.88 -20.00
CA SER A 18 -44.02 -8.89 -19.01
C SER A 18 -42.99 -7.83 -19.42
N ALA A 19 -43.12 -6.63 -18.83
CA ALA A 19 -42.03 -5.67 -18.85
C ALA A 19 -40.86 -6.30 -18.12
N VAL A 20 -39.88 -6.75 -18.87
CA VAL A 20 -38.54 -7.07 -18.34
C VAL A 20 -38.00 -5.73 -17.87
N TYR A 21 -38.13 -5.45 -16.57
CA TYR A 21 -37.32 -4.42 -15.91
C TYR A 21 -35.88 -4.90 -16.01
N GLN A 22 -35.15 -4.44 -17.03
CA GLN A 22 -33.72 -4.39 -16.95
C GLN A 22 -33.42 -3.39 -15.86
N ASN A 23 -33.05 -3.88 -14.67
CA ASN A 23 -32.32 -3.08 -13.71
C ASN A 23 -31.02 -2.69 -14.42
N GLU A 24 -31.00 -1.54 -15.08
CA GLU A 24 -29.72 -0.86 -15.34
C GLU A 24 -29.15 -0.55 -13.96
N GLU A 25 -28.21 -1.36 -13.52
CA GLU A 25 -27.36 -1.03 -12.36
C GLU A 25 -26.71 0.31 -12.71
N HIS A 26 -27.23 1.37 -12.15
CA HIS A 26 -26.62 2.70 -12.21
C HIS A 26 -25.31 2.62 -11.40
N TYR A 27 -24.24 2.19 -12.05
CA TYR A 27 -22.93 2.29 -11.47
C TYR A 27 -22.47 3.75 -11.53
N GLU A 28 -22.09 4.28 -10.37
CA GLU A 28 -21.39 5.56 -10.31
C GLU A 28 -20.17 5.52 -11.23
N PRO A 29 -19.95 6.58 -12.04
CA PRO A 29 -18.81 6.63 -12.92
C PRO A 29 -17.50 6.61 -12.12
N ILE A 30 -16.56 5.76 -12.53
CA ILE A 30 -15.28 5.65 -11.84
C ILE A 30 -14.22 6.55 -12.48
N ASN A 31 -13.35 7.06 -11.61
CA ASN A 31 -12.12 7.75 -11.99
C ASN A 31 -10.95 7.01 -11.35
N ASP A 32 -9.87 6.77 -12.11
CA ASP A 32 -8.68 6.12 -11.56
C ASP A 32 -7.45 6.30 -12.47
N GLY A 33 -6.26 6.16 -11.89
CA GLY A 33 -4.99 6.35 -12.58
C GLY A 33 -4.27 7.64 -12.14
N PRO A 34 -3.23 8.09 -12.89
CA PRO A 34 -2.73 7.49 -14.12
C PRO A 34 -1.90 6.22 -13.90
N TYR A 35 -2.00 5.28 -14.80
CA TYR A 35 -1.07 4.17 -14.93
C TYR A 35 -0.02 4.52 -15.98
N VAL A 36 1.19 4.82 -15.56
CA VAL A 36 2.26 5.31 -16.44
C VAL A 36 3.23 4.19 -16.78
N PHE A 37 3.39 3.89 -18.07
CA PHE A 37 4.23 2.82 -18.60
C PHE A 37 5.42 3.36 -19.38
N TYR A 38 6.55 2.67 -19.30
CA TYR A 38 7.68 2.86 -20.20
C TYR A 38 7.40 2.17 -21.52
N VAL A 39 7.45 2.94 -22.63
CA VAL A 39 7.21 2.44 -23.99
C VAL A 39 8.33 2.95 -24.88
N ASN A 40 9.28 2.08 -25.22
CA ASN A 40 10.51 2.46 -25.92
C ASN A 40 11.21 3.62 -25.18
N ASP A 41 11.48 4.74 -25.86
CA ASP A 41 12.13 5.92 -25.28
C ASP A 41 11.14 6.98 -24.74
N SER A 42 9.87 6.61 -24.54
CA SER A 42 8.80 7.51 -24.09
C SER A 42 8.00 6.91 -22.94
N LEU A 43 7.07 7.70 -22.39
CA LEU A 43 6.10 7.25 -21.41
C LEU A 43 4.69 7.29 -22.01
N LYS A 44 3.85 6.35 -21.59
CA LYS A 44 2.43 6.31 -21.91
C LYS A 44 1.62 6.24 -20.64
N ALA A 45 0.74 7.22 -20.40
CA ALA A 45 -0.22 7.17 -19.33
C ALA A 45 -1.57 6.65 -19.81
N ARG A 46 -2.21 5.83 -18.99
CA ARG A 46 -3.60 5.41 -19.09
C ARG A 46 -4.35 5.90 -17.87
N MET A 47 -5.49 6.54 -18.09
CA MET A 47 -6.33 7.09 -17.03
C MET A 47 -7.80 6.80 -17.35
N ILE A 48 -8.58 6.54 -16.34
CA ILE A 48 -10.03 6.38 -16.45
C ILE A 48 -10.67 7.65 -15.91
N GLU A 49 -11.44 8.32 -16.78
CA GLU A 49 -12.22 9.52 -16.45
C GLU A 49 -13.69 9.25 -16.78
N ASN A 50 -14.56 9.33 -15.77
CA ASN A 50 -15.99 9.06 -15.92
C ASN A 50 -16.26 7.73 -16.64
N SER A 51 -15.55 6.66 -16.24
CA SER A 51 -15.61 5.32 -16.84
C SER A 51 -15.14 5.25 -18.31
N VAL A 52 -14.42 6.26 -18.81
CA VAL A 52 -13.84 6.29 -20.15
C VAL A 52 -12.32 6.22 -20.06
N LEU A 53 -11.72 5.25 -20.77
CA LEU A 53 -10.26 5.15 -20.86
C LEU A 53 -9.70 6.29 -21.70
N ARG A 54 -8.74 7.02 -21.14
CA ARG A 54 -7.92 8.04 -21.80
C ARG A 54 -6.47 7.57 -21.88
N GLU A 55 -5.81 7.89 -22.99
CA GLU A 55 -4.41 7.56 -23.19
C GLU A 55 -3.62 8.80 -23.59
N TYR A 56 -2.45 8.99 -22.98
CA TYR A 56 -1.57 10.13 -23.21
C TYR A 56 -0.15 9.63 -23.48
N TYR A 57 0.45 10.09 -24.58
CA TYR A 57 1.88 9.90 -24.81
C TYR A 57 2.64 11.07 -24.20
N ILE A 58 3.63 10.76 -23.36
CA ILE A 58 4.33 11.73 -22.51
C ILE A 58 5.79 11.86 -22.98
N SER A 59 6.18 13.09 -23.29
CA SER A 59 7.56 13.49 -23.58
C SER A 59 7.98 14.62 -22.63
N ALA A 60 9.26 14.99 -22.63
CA ALA A 60 9.73 16.13 -21.85
C ALA A 60 9.05 17.46 -22.26
N GLU A 61 8.71 17.60 -23.54
CA GLU A 61 8.11 18.82 -24.09
C GLU A 61 6.65 19.01 -23.66
N ASN A 62 5.83 17.93 -23.72
CA ASN A 62 4.40 18.02 -23.44
C ASN A 62 4.02 17.70 -21.98
N TYR A 63 4.97 17.23 -21.16
CA TYR A 63 4.69 16.86 -19.77
C TYR A 63 4.09 17.99 -18.92
N PRO A 64 4.50 19.28 -19.05
CA PRO A 64 3.88 20.36 -18.29
C PRO A 64 2.37 20.45 -18.44
N ASP A 65 1.86 20.20 -19.65
CA ASP A 65 0.42 20.23 -19.95
C ASP A 65 -0.25 18.92 -19.54
N ILE A 66 0.35 17.80 -19.90
CA ILE A 66 -0.21 16.47 -19.63
C ILE A 66 -0.28 16.18 -18.13
N LYS A 67 0.72 16.55 -17.32
CA LYS A 67 0.73 16.29 -15.89
C LYS A 67 -0.51 16.85 -15.17
N THR A 68 -1.03 17.99 -15.65
CA THR A 68 -2.25 18.60 -15.12
C THR A 68 -3.46 17.76 -15.50
N ALA A 69 -3.56 17.32 -16.75
CA ALA A 69 -4.63 16.46 -17.23
C ALA A 69 -4.68 15.10 -16.52
N ILE A 70 -3.52 14.55 -16.15
CA ILE A 70 -3.41 13.26 -15.45
C ILE A 70 -3.18 13.39 -13.94
N HIS A 71 -3.33 14.59 -13.37
CA HIS A 71 -3.26 14.89 -11.93
C HIS A 71 -1.94 14.46 -11.23
N LEU A 72 -0.80 14.53 -11.94
CA LEU A 72 0.50 14.24 -11.34
C LEU A 72 1.17 15.51 -10.78
N SER A 73 1.74 15.40 -9.58
CA SER A 73 2.49 16.49 -8.92
C SER A 73 4.02 16.36 -9.04
N CYS A 74 4.54 15.19 -9.43
CA CYS A 74 5.97 14.94 -9.60
C CYS A 74 6.52 15.59 -10.89
N GLN A 75 7.85 15.58 -11.06
CA GLN A 75 8.51 16.11 -12.27
C GLN A 75 8.76 14.97 -13.27
N TYR A 76 8.84 15.29 -14.56
CA TYR A 76 9.14 14.31 -15.61
C TYR A 76 10.40 13.49 -15.33
N LYS A 77 11.48 14.15 -14.87
CA LYS A 77 12.73 13.48 -14.48
C LYS A 77 12.54 12.48 -13.33
N ASP A 78 11.58 12.73 -12.43
CA ASP A 78 11.30 11.84 -11.30
C ASP A 78 10.73 10.52 -11.82
N LEU A 79 9.84 10.54 -12.85
CA LEU A 79 9.32 9.36 -13.52
C LEU A 79 10.43 8.54 -14.19
N LEU A 80 11.35 9.21 -14.87
CA LEU A 80 12.47 8.54 -15.55
C LEU A 80 13.50 7.98 -14.58
N SER A 81 13.71 8.64 -13.43
CA SER A 81 14.72 8.24 -12.43
C SER A 81 14.50 6.82 -11.90
N VAL A 82 13.25 6.39 -11.84
CA VAL A 82 12.87 5.04 -11.38
C VAL A 82 13.42 3.95 -12.30
N TYR A 83 13.55 4.23 -13.60
CA TYR A 83 14.00 3.22 -14.56
C TYR A 83 15.41 2.69 -14.26
N SER A 84 16.30 3.56 -13.79
CA SER A 84 17.69 3.25 -13.45
C SER A 84 17.93 3.03 -11.96
N GLN A 85 16.88 3.14 -11.12
CA GLN A 85 17.02 2.99 -9.67
C GLN A 85 17.49 1.58 -9.31
N LYS A 86 18.59 1.48 -8.56
CA LYS A 86 19.08 0.23 -8.00
C LYS A 86 18.56 0.06 -6.58
N ALA A 87 18.13 -1.16 -6.25
CA ALA A 87 17.73 -1.49 -4.89
C ALA A 87 18.94 -1.42 -3.92
N ASP A 88 18.78 -0.66 -2.85
CA ASP A 88 19.67 -0.74 -1.70
C ASP A 88 19.10 -1.75 -0.70
N TYR A 89 19.75 -2.90 -0.59
CA TYR A 89 19.30 -3.94 0.32
C TYR A 89 19.74 -3.75 1.77
N ARG A 90 20.69 -2.86 2.06
CA ARG A 90 21.21 -2.63 3.42
C ARG A 90 20.21 -1.87 4.28
N GLN A 91 19.62 -0.80 3.72
CA GLN A 91 18.55 -0.02 4.34
C GLN A 91 18.83 0.35 5.81
N LYS A 92 20.03 0.91 6.07
CA LYS A 92 20.44 1.38 7.39
C LYS A 92 20.65 2.90 7.34
N TYR A 93 20.00 3.62 8.26
CA TYR A 93 20.03 5.08 8.37
C TYR A 93 20.39 5.45 9.81
N ASN A 94 21.14 6.52 10.00
CA ASN A 94 21.62 6.96 11.31
C ASN A 94 21.42 8.46 11.48
N GLU A 95 21.45 8.92 12.74
CA GLU A 95 21.38 10.34 13.12
C GLU A 95 20.06 11.01 12.71
N VAL A 96 18.93 10.30 12.96
CA VAL A 96 17.60 10.79 12.62
C VAL A 96 16.87 11.30 13.86
N ASP A 97 16.70 12.61 13.94
CA ASP A 97 16.08 13.27 15.10
C ASP A 97 14.57 13.08 15.21
N SER A 98 13.88 12.86 14.09
CA SER A 98 12.42 12.80 14.06
C SER A 98 11.93 11.79 13.02
N ILE A 99 11.06 10.87 13.46
CA ILE A 99 10.41 9.87 12.62
C ILE A 99 8.91 9.93 12.87
N ILE A 100 8.13 9.85 11.81
CA ILE A 100 6.69 9.54 11.86
C ILE A 100 6.49 8.26 11.07
N ALA A 101 5.74 7.30 11.63
CA ALA A 101 5.43 6.06 10.93
C ALA A 101 3.93 5.75 10.99
N LEU A 102 3.40 5.21 9.88
CA LEU A 102 2.03 4.70 9.75
C LEU A 102 2.02 3.44 8.90
N SER A 103 0.94 2.67 8.99
CA SER A 103 0.80 1.38 8.34
C SER A 103 -0.64 1.12 7.90
N ASP A 104 -0.83 0.13 7.02
CA ASP A 104 -2.12 -0.50 6.72
C ASP A 104 -3.23 0.49 6.31
N VAL A 105 -2.89 1.41 5.41
CA VAL A 105 -3.81 2.45 4.93
C VAL A 105 -4.87 1.87 3.96
N HIS A 106 -4.48 0.87 3.16
CA HIS A 106 -5.40 0.14 2.27
C HIS A 106 -6.31 1.05 1.44
N GLY A 107 -5.73 2.00 0.71
CA GLY A 107 -6.50 2.89 -0.15
C GLY A 107 -7.44 3.88 0.56
N GLN A 108 -7.38 4.02 1.89
CA GLN A 108 -8.13 5.03 2.66
C GLN A 108 -7.42 6.39 2.59
N TYR A 109 -7.35 6.93 1.38
CA TYR A 109 -6.50 8.07 1.03
C TYR A 109 -6.80 9.34 1.82
N GLU A 110 -8.08 9.69 2.02
CA GLU A 110 -8.47 10.88 2.78
C GLU A 110 -8.00 10.81 4.24
N LYS A 111 -8.18 9.67 4.89
CA LYS A 111 -7.71 9.46 6.27
C LYS A 111 -6.19 9.56 6.38
N TYR A 112 -5.50 9.01 5.39
CA TYR A 112 -4.06 9.15 5.27
C TYR A 112 -3.63 10.62 5.14
N LEU A 113 -4.31 11.41 4.32
CA LEU A 113 -4.03 12.85 4.18
C LEU A 113 -4.26 13.60 5.49
N ASP A 114 -5.41 13.38 6.12
CA ASP A 114 -5.79 14.03 7.38
C ASP A 114 -4.74 13.77 8.47
N ILE A 115 -4.32 12.52 8.64
CA ILE A 115 -3.37 12.16 9.69
C ILE A 115 -1.97 12.70 9.41
N LEU A 116 -1.52 12.77 8.15
CA LEU A 116 -0.25 13.38 7.79
C LEU A 116 -0.24 14.89 8.02
N GLN A 117 -1.32 15.59 7.66
CA GLN A 117 -1.46 17.03 7.90
C GLN A 117 -1.48 17.35 9.39
N ALA A 118 -2.31 16.63 10.16
CA ALA A 118 -2.47 16.83 11.59
C ALA A 118 -1.14 16.66 12.36
N ASN A 119 -0.29 15.74 11.88
CA ASN A 119 1.01 15.47 12.51
C ASN A 119 2.18 16.25 11.89
N GLY A 120 1.90 17.15 10.93
CA GLY A 120 2.88 18.08 10.37
C GLY A 120 3.84 17.46 9.36
N VAL A 121 3.46 16.35 8.71
CA VAL A 121 4.22 15.74 7.63
C VAL A 121 4.02 16.50 6.33
N THR A 122 2.77 16.90 6.04
CA THR A 122 2.40 17.67 4.85
C THR A 122 1.77 19.01 5.23
N ASP A 123 1.82 19.97 4.29
CA ASP A 123 1.06 21.22 4.34
C ASP A 123 -0.38 21.02 3.81
N LYS A 124 -1.15 22.11 3.70
CA LYS A 124 -2.53 22.09 3.21
C LYS A 124 -2.64 21.76 1.71
N GLU A 125 -1.57 22.02 0.97
CA GLU A 125 -1.42 21.72 -0.45
C GLU A 125 -0.87 20.29 -0.67
N LEU A 126 -0.77 19.48 0.40
CA LEU A 126 -0.28 18.09 0.41
C LEU A 126 1.20 17.95 0.08
N ASN A 127 2.00 19.03 0.17
CA ASN A 127 3.43 18.98 -0.03
C ASN A 127 4.17 18.63 1.25
N TRP A 128 5.39 18.13 1.10
CA TRP A 128 6.29 17.80 2.22
C TRP A 128 6.61 19.01 3.08
N LYS A 129 6.32 18.92 4.38
CA LYS A 129 6.58 19.96 5.38
C LYS A 129 7.49 19.48 6.51
N PHE A 130 7.79 18.21 6.59
CA PHE A 130 8.50 17.59 7.73
C PHE A 130 10.02 17.88 7.75
N GLY A 131 10.52 18.69 6.82
CA GLY A 131 11.93 19.12 6.77
C GLY A 131 12.88 17.93 6.64
N LYS A 132 13.84 17.80 7.59
CA LYS A 132 14.81 16.69 7.63
C LYS A 132 14.29 15.43 8.33
N GLY A 133 13.02 15.40 8.75
CA GLY A 133 12.41 14.23 9.38
C GLY A 133 12.25 13.06 8.41
N HIS A 134 12.04 11.88 8.96
CA HIS A 134 11.79 10.67 8.20
C HIS A 134 10.33 10.21 8.36
N LEU A 135 9.63 9.99 7.24
CA LEU A 135 8.34 9.31 7.20
C LEU A 135 8.58 7.84 6.86
N VAL A 136 8.01 6.92 7.64
CA VAL A 136 8.01 5.49 7.35
C VAL A 136 6.59 5.05 7.05
N TYR A 137 6.33 4.63 5.82
CA TYR A 137 5.12 3.94 5.41
C TYR A 137 5.38 2.43 5.48
N LEU A 138 4.70 1.73 6.38
CA LEU A 138 5.07 0.37 6.77
C LEU A 138 4.29 -0.71 6.02
N GLY A 139 3.89 -0.43 4.78
CA GLY A 139 3.23 -1.38 3.90
C GLY A 139 1.71 -1.36 3.93
N ASP A 140 1.12 -2.22 3.12
CA ASP A 140 -0.30 -2.38 2.89
C ASP A 140 -0.98 -1.11 2.36
N ALA A 141 -0.51 -0.68 1.17
CA ALA A 141 -1.18 0.36 0.38
C ALA A 141 -2.37 -0.20 -0.41
N PHE A 142 -2.27 -1.44 -0.86
CA PHE A 142 -3.26 -2.12 -1.70
C PHE A 142 -4.45 -2.67 -0.91
N ASP A 143 -5.51 -3.00 -1.67
CA ASP A 143 -6.74 -3.65 -1.23
C ASP A 143 -7.70 -2.77 -0.40
N ARG A 144 -8.92 -3.26 -0.19
CA ARG A 144 -10.03 -2.72 0.62
C ARG A 144 -10.56 -1.38 0.14
N GLY A 145 -9.80 -0.29 0.25
CA GLY A 145 -10.19 1.04 -0.20
C GLY A 145 -10.11 1.23 -1.71
N ASP A 146 -10.69 2.30 -2.20
CA ASP A 146 -10.84 2.59 -3.63
C ASP A 146 -9.83 3.62 -4.17
N LYS A 147 -8.90 4.11 -3.33
CA LYS A 147 -7.93 5.15 -3.72
C LYS A 147 -6.46 4.72 -3.53
N VAL A 148 -6.16 3.49 -3.95
CA VAL A 148 -4.79 2.93 -3.92
C VAL A 148 -3.85 3.70 -4.86
N THR A 149 -4.32 4.01 -6.06
CA THR A 149 -3.49 4.68 -7.07
C THR A 149 -3.11 6.09 -6.64
N GLU A 150 -4.05 6.84 -6.07
CA GLU A 150 -3.82 8.17 -5.51
C GLU A 150 -2.83 8.12 -4.34
N LEU A 151 -2.99 7.16 -3.43
CA LEU A 151 -2.08 6.94 -2.30
C LEU A 151 -0.65 6.67 -2.76
N LEU A 152 -0.47 5.78 -3.73
CA LEU A 152 0.84 5.43 -4.26
C LEU A 152 1.53 6.61 -4.96
N TRP A 153 0.79 7.40 -5.75
CA TRP A 153 1.34 8.61 -6.38
C TRP A 153 1.71 9.69 -5.38
N HIS A 154 0.93 9.83 -4.31
CA HIS A 154 1.25 10.79 -3.26
C HIS A 154 2.53 10.37 -2.50
N LEU A 155 2.65 9.10 -2.11
CA LEU A 155 3.87 8.56 -1.49
C LEU A 155 5.10 8.74 -2.39
N PHE A 156 4.95 8.45 -3.70
CA PHE A 156 6.00 8.67 -4.70
C PHE A 156 6.43 10.14 -4.75
N THR A 157 5.46 11.06 -4.77
CA THR A 157 5.72 12.51 -4.83
C THR A 157 6.39 13.00 -3.55
N LEU A 158 5.90 12.58 -2.39
CA LEU A 158 6.49 12.92 -1.09
C LEU A 158 7.92 12.42 -0.96
N GLU A 159 8.24 11.22 -1.47
CA GLU A 159 9.62 10.70 -1.50
C GLU A 159 10.57 11.69 -2.21
N LYS A 160 10.16 12.20 -3.38
CA LYS A 160 10.96 13.16 -4.14
C LYS A 160 11.05 14.54 -3.49
N GLN A 161 10.00 14.98 -2.82
CA GLN A 161 9.99 16.26 -2.09
C GLN A 161 10.83 16.17 -0.81
N ALA A 162 10.74 15.09 -0.06
CA ALA A 162 11.51 14.86 1.15
C ALA A 162 13.03 14.86 0.86
N GLU A 163 13.46 14.13 -0.18
CA GLU A 163 14.87 14.12 -0.61
C GLU A 163 15.41 15.52 -0.89
N LYS A 164 14.64 16.39 -1.56
CA LYS A 164 15.01 17.79 -1.83
C LYS A 164 15.10 18.63 -0.56
N ALA A 165 14.31 18.32 0.47
CA ALA A 165 14.31 19.01 1.75
C ALA A 165 15.37 18.46 2.73
N GLY A 166 16.10 17.41 2.35
CA GLY A 166 17.08 16.72 3.20
C GLY A 166 16.47 15.76 4.21
N GLY A 167 15.17 15.45 4.06
CA GLY A 167 14.45 14.41 4.78
C GLY A 167 14.31 13.12 3.95
N LYS A 168 13.45 12.20 4.38
CA LYS A 168 13.25 10.94 3.67
C LYS A 168 11.86 10.34 3.87
N VAL A 169 11.30 9.76 2.81
CA VAL A 169 10.17 8.86 2.90
C VAL A 169 10.67 7.44 2.66
N HIS A 170 10.42 6.56 3.61
CA HIS A 170 10.67 5.13 3.50
C HIS A 170 9.33 4.44 3.24
N VAL A 171 9.19 3.82 2.08
CA VAL A 171 8.06 2.96 1.77
C VAL A 171 8.53 1.53 1.88
N LEU A 172 7.95 0.78 2.81
CA LEU A 172 8.13 -0.66 2.93
C LEU A 172 6.95 -1.36 2.27
N LEU A 173 7.13 -2.63 1.95
CA LEU A 173 6.06 -3.46 1.40
C LEU A 173 5.39 -4.25 2.52
N GLY A 174 4.06 -4.37 2.45
CA GLY A 174 3.26 -5.26 3.24
C GLY A 174 2.82 -6.51 2.46
N ASN A 175 2.06 -7.39 3.12
CA ASN A 175 1.59 -8.61 2.49
C ASN A 175 0.54 -8.34 1.40
N HIS A 176 -0.34 -7.36 1.56
CA HIS A 176 -1.29 -6.97 0.53
C HIS A 176 -0.62 -6.34 -0.69
N ASP A 177 0.50 -5.66 -0.51
CA ASP A 177 1.29 -5.16 -1.63
C ASP A 177 1.89 -6.32 -2.45
N ASP A 178 2.46 -7.34 -1.79
CA ASP A 178 2.97 -8.54 -2.47
C ASP A 178 1.86 -9.36 -3.13
N MET A 179 0.69 -9.50 -2.46
CA MET A 179 -0.50 -10.16 -3.01
C MET A 179 -0.95 -9.48 -4.31
N ALA A 180 -1.14 -8.16 -4.31
CA ALA A 180 -1.56 -7.42 -5.49
C ALA A 180 -0.55 -7.54 -6.64
N LEU A 181 0.76 -7.44 -6.34
CA LEU A 181 1.83 -7.59 -7.33
C LEU A 181 1.98 -9.02 -7.87
N SER A 182 1.53 -10.04 -7.13
CA SER A 182 1.51 -11.45 -7.56
C SER A 182 0.19 -11.88 -8.25
N GLY A 183 -0.81 -11.00 -8.30
CA GLY A 183 -2.11 -11.25 -8.90
C GLY A 183 -3.14 -11.91 -7.97
N ASP A 184 -2.89 -11.91 -6.67
CA ASP A 184 -3.87 -12.33 -5.67
C ASP A 184 -4.86 -11.18 -5.41
N GLN A 185 -6.10 -11.33 -5.85
CA GLN A 185 -7.13 -10.29 -5.84
C GLN A 185 -8.20 -10.51 -4.75
N ARG A 186 -7.93 -11.36 -3.74
CA ARG A 186 -8.95 -11.75 -2.74
C ARG A 186 -9.56 -10.58 -1.98
N TYR A 187 -8.82 -9.48 -1.80
CA TYR A 187 -9.25 -8.29 -1.04
C TYR A 187 -9.33 -7.03 -1.90
N MET A 188 -9.19 -7.18 -3.22
CA MET A 188 -9.23 -6.08 -4.18
C MET A 188 -10.60 -5.38 -4.15
N ASN A 189 -10.61 -4.06 -4.12
CA ASN A 189 -11.85 -3.28 -4.21
C ASN A 189 -12.51 -3.44 -5.59
N GLU A 190 -13.85 -3.50 -5.62
CA GLU A 190 -14.64 -3.68 -6.85
C GLU A 190 -14.37 -2.60 -7.92
N LYS A 191 -13.97 -1.39 -7.54
CA LYS A 191 -13.52 -0.35 -8.47
C LYS A 191 -12.43 -0.88 -9.41
N TYR A 192 -11.46 -1.65 -8.88
CA TYR A 192 -10.33 -2.12 -9.67
C TYR A 192 -10.68 -3.27 -10.62
N ARG A 193 -11.77 -4.03 -10.38
CA ARG A 193 -12.31 -4.96 -11.38
C ARG A 193 -12.81 -4.20 -12.62
N LYS A 194 -13.49 -3.06 -12.41
CA LYS A 194 -13.89 -2.19 -13.53
C LYS A 194 -12.70 -1.54 -14.22
N VAL A 195 -11.65 -1.21 -13.47
CA VAL A 195 -10.38 -0.74 -14.06
C VAL A 195 -9.80 -1.79 -15.00
N GLU A 196 -9.76 -3.07 -14.61
CA GLU A 196 -9.33 -4.18 -15.47
C GLU A 196 -10.21 -4.27 -16.74
N GLU A 197 -11.53 -4.19 -16.58
CA GLU A 197 -12.48 -4.24 -17.69
C GLU A 197 -12.27 -3.11 -18.70
N LEU A 198 -12.07 -1.88 -18.24
CA LEU A 198 -11.91 -0.69 -19.08
C LEU A 198 -10.54 -0.64 -19.73
N THR A 199 -9.48 -0.97 -18.99
CA THR A 199 -8.10 -0.93 -19.51
C THR A 199 -7.72 -2.15 -20.35
N LYS A 200 -8.42 -3.28 -20.20
CA LYS A 200 -8.07 -4.60 -20.74
C LYS A 200 -6.69 -5.07 -20.26
N ILE A 201 -6.30 -4.68 -19.02
CA ILE A 201 -5.03 -5.05 -18.39
C ILE A 201 -5.38 -5.61 -17.01
N ASN A 202 -4.78 -6.75 -16.62
CA ASN A 202 -4.94 -7.30 -15.28
C ASN A 202 -4.39 -6.32 -14.24
N TYR A 203 -4.99 -6.28 -13.07
CA TYR A 203 -4.60 -5.34 -12.00
C TYR A 203 -3.11 -5.43 -11.65
N SER A 204 -2.57 -6.63 -11.50
CA SER A 204 -1.14 -6.85 -11.27
C SER A 204 -0.24 -6.32 -12.39
N ASP A 205 -0.72 -6.34 -13.64
CA ASP A 205 0.04 -5.87 -14.79
C ASP A 205 0.05 -4.33 -14.88
N LEU A 206 -0.95 -3.64 -14.32
CA LEU A 206 -0.95 -2.19 -14.15
C LEU A 206 0.24 -1.72 -13.28
N TYR A 207 0.68 -2.59 -12.38
CA TYR A 207 1.85 -2.40 -11.50
C TYR A 207 3.01 -3.34 -11.86
N SER A 208 3.14 -3.71 -13.13
CA SER A 208 4.25 -4.54 -13.62
C SER A 208 5.59 -3.77 -13.60
N GLY A 209 6.70 -4.47 -13.82
CA GLY A 209 8.02 -3.84 -13.95
C GLY A 209 8.17 -2.91 -15.16
N SER A 210 7.19 -2.84 -16.07
CA SER A 210 7.11 -1.90 -17.17
C SER A 210 6.37 -0.59 -16.83
N SER A 211 5.69 -0.52 -15.68
CA SER A 211 5.08 0.71 -15.19
C SER A 211 5.97 1.44 -14.19
N VAL A 212 5.78 2.76 -14.09
CA VAL A 212 6.56 3.61 -13.16
C VAL A 212 6.32 3.17 -11.72
N LEU A 213 5.05 3.12 -11.27
CA LEU A 213 4.72 2.70 -9.91
C LEU A 213 5.11 1.24 -9.64
N GLY A 214 4.90 0.34 -10.59
CA GLY A 214 5.27 -1.06 -10.42
C GLY A 214 6.78 -1.29 -10.29
N LYS A 215 7.59 -0.54 -11.06
CA LYS A 215 9.04 -0.56 -10.95
C LYS A 215 9.52 0.08 -9.64
N TRP A 216 8.88 1.18 -9.24
CA TRP A 216 9.13 1.87 -7.98
C TRP A 216 8.83 0.96 -6.78
N LEU A 217 7.66 0.30 -6.73
CA LEU A 217 7.31 -0.67 -5.69
C LEU A 217 8.31 -1.81 -5.61
N ARG A 218 8.73 -2.38 -6.74
CA ARG A 218 9.73 -3.47 -6.76
C ARG A 218 11.13 -3.07 -6.32
N SER A 219 11.39 -1.77 -6.17
CA SER A 219 12.63 -1.27 -5.57
C SER A 219 12.56 -1.12 -4.05
N LYS A 220 11.36 -1.30 -3.45
CA LYS A 220 11.15 -1.05 -2.01
C LYS A 220 11.58 -2.24 -1.16
N PRO A 221 12.11 -1.97 0.05
CA PRO A 221 12.48 -3.00 1.00
C PRO A 221 11.27 -3.55 1.77
N VAL A 222 11.46 -4.65 2.48
CA VAL A 222 10.52 -5.17 3.48
C VAL A 222 10.99 -4.91 4.92
N MET A 223 12.27 -4.56 5.10
CA MET A 223 12.86 -4.24 6.40
C MET A 223 13.85 -3.09 6.27
N ILE A 224 13.84 -2.17 7.24
CA ILE A 224 14.83 -1.09 7.38
C ILE A 224 15.23 -0.90 8.85
N THR A 225 16.40 -0.31 9.08
CA THR A 225 16.83 0.14 10.41
C THR A 225 17.11 1.63 10.38
N ILE A 226 16.54 2.38 11.31
CA ILE A 226 16.83 3.80 11.54
C ILE A 226 17.33 3.94 12.96
N ASP A 227 18.59 4.32 13.13
CA ASP A 227 19.32 4.28 14.39
C ASP A 227 19.22 2.89 15.05
N ASP A 228 18.60 2.77 16.20
CA ASP A 228 18.36 1.51 16.92
C ASP A 228 16.90 1.00 16.82
N ILE A 229 16.16 1.50 15.82
CA ILE A 229 14.76 1.13 15.57
C ILE A 229 14.67 0.33 14.27
N LEU A 230 14.15 -0.88 14.36
CA LEU A 230 13.90 -1.77 13.23
C LEU A 230 12.43 -1.68 12.80
N PHE A 231 12.18 -1.45 11.52
CA PHE A 231 10.86 -1.36 10.91
C PHE A 231 10.63 -2.53 9.97
N VAL A 232 9.51 -3.21 10.12
CA VAL A 232 9.07 -4.36 9.31
C VAL A 232 7.56 -4.47 9.36
N HIS A 233 6.91 -4.85 8.24
CA HIS A 233 5.44 -4.83 8.17
C HIS A 233 4.78 -5.78 9.19
N GLY A 234 5.01 -7.11 9.10
CA GLY A 234 4.39 -8.09 10.00
C GLY A 234 5.20 -8.29 11.29
N GLY A 235 6.46 -8.64 11.14
CA GLY A 235 7.34 -8.86 12.27
C GLY A 235 8.54 -9.77 11.95
N ILE A 236 9.22 -10.18 12.99
CA ILE A 236 10.41 -11.04 12.91
C ILE A 236 10.21 -12.24 13.82
N SER A 237 10.12 -13.42 13.22
CA SER A 237 10.07 -14.66 13.98
C SER A 237 11.45 -15.06 14.49
N ILE A 238 11.47 -15.86 15.56
CA ILE A 238 12.73 -16.42 16.07
C ILE A 238 13.41 -17.34 15.04
N ASP A 239 12.66 -17.89 14.08
CA ASP A 239 13.20 -18.72 13.02
C ASP A 239 14.04 -17.92 12.03
N MET A 240 13.71 -16.66 11.77
CA MET A 240 14.55 -15.76 10.99
C MET A 240 15.92 -15.54 11.67
N VAL A 241 15.95 -15.43 13.00
CA VAL A 241 17.17 -15.32 13.80
C VAL A 241 17.99 -16.63 13.74
N ARG A 242 17.33 -17.78 13.92
CA ARG A 242 17.95 -19.12 13.84
C ARG A 242 18.59 -19.36 12.47
N MET A 243 17.94 -18.90 11.40
CA MET A 243 18.47 -18.98 10.03
C MET A 243 19.51 -17.89 9.70
N LYS A 244 19.83 -17.03 10.67
CA LYS A 244 20.82 -15.94 10.54
C LYS A 244 20.53 -15.06 9.33
N LEU A 245 19.30 -14.50 9.24
CA LEU A 245 18.83 -13.67 8.16
C LEU A 245 18.93 -12.17 8.53
N PRO A 246 20.05 -11.48 8.23
CA PRO A 246 20.16 -10.04 8.47
C PRO A 246 19.30 -9.25 7.47
N VAL A 247 18.98 -7.99 7.78
CA VAL A 247 18.14 -7.08 6.96
C VAL A 247 18.54 -7.13 5.47
N LYS A 248 19.82 -7.04 5.16
CA LYS A 248 20.33 -7.08 3.77
C LYS A 248 19.93 -8.35 3.04
N GLU A 249 20.05 -9.51 3.69
CA GLU A 249 19.75 -10.81 3.06
C GLU A 249 18.24 -10.98 2.89
N VAL A 250 17.45 -10.59 3.89
CA VAL A 250 15.98 -10.60 3.80
C VAL A 250 15.52 -9.75 2.61
N ASN A 251 15.91 -8.48 2.53
CA ASN A 251 15.54 -7.60 1.43
C ASN A 251 15.97 -8.14 0.06
N LYS A 252 17.18 -8.70 -0.04
CA LYS A 252 17.70 -9.28 -1.28
C LYS A 252 16.91 -10.51 -1.73
N LEU A 253 16.61 -11.42 -0.80
CA LEU A 253 15.83 -12.63 -1.10
C LEU A 253 14.40 -12.26 -1.48
N PHE A 254 13.80 -11.33 -0.73
CA PHE A 254 12.44 -10.88 -0.98
C PHE A 254 12.31 -10.27 -2.37
N SER A 255 13.07 -9.22 -2.67
CA SER A 255 13.07 -8.56 -3.98
C SER A 255 13.40 -9.52 -5.14
N GLY A 256 14.36 -10.42 -4.97
CA GLY A 256 14.82 -11.30 -6.04
C GLY A 256 14.01 -12.57 -6.26
N LYS A 257 13.34 -13.09 -5.22
CA LYS A 257 12.76 -14.45 -5.22
C LYS A 257 11.28 -14.52 -4.84
N ILE A 258 10.75 -13.54 -4.11
CA ILE A 258 9.40 -13.58 -3.54
C ILE A 258 8.51 -12.54 -4.20
N LEU A 259 8.87 -11.27 -4.14
CA LEU A 259 8.02 -10.14 -4.49
C LEU A 259 7.34 -10.29 -5.87
N GLY A 260 6.00 -10.28 -5.83
CA GLY A 260 5.15 -10.41 -7.01
C GLY A 260 5.31 -11.73 -7.76
N LYS A 261 5.60 -12.83 -7.05
CA LYS A 261 5.78 -14.16 -7.63
C LYS A 261 4.99 -15.21 -6.85
N ALA A 262 4.34 -16.10 -7.57
CA ALA A 262 3.81 -17.31 -6.96
C ALA A 262 4.99 -18.20 -6.50
N ILE A 263 5.04 -18.49 -5.20
CA ILE A 263 6.03 -19.43 -4.65
C ILE A 263 5.52 -20.85 -4.85
N ALA A 264 6.28 -21.65 -5.59
CA ALA A 264 5.92 -23.03 -5.85
C ALA A 264 5.90 -23.86 -4.55
N PRO A 265 4.90 -24.75 -4.35
CA PRO A 265 4.79 -25.58 -3.13
C PRO A 265 6.00 -26.48 -2.88
N ASP A 266 6.78 -26.81 -3.93
CA ASP A 266 7.98 -27.61 -3.88
C ASP A 266 9.28 -26.78 -3.86
N ASN A 267 9.19 -25.51 -3.46
CA ASN A 267 10.36 -24.64 -3.36
C ASN A 267 11.39 -25.25 -2.39
N LYS A 268 12.58 -25.58 -2.91
CA LYS A 268 13.64 -26.19 -2.11
C LYS A 268 14.47 -25.18 -1.30
N ASN A 269 14.19 -23.89 -1.43
CA ASN A 269 14.90 -22.86 -0.68
C ASN A 269 14.16 -22.54 0.62
N ILE A 270 14.58 -23.20 1.70
CA ILE A 270 13.98 -23.07 3.03
C ILE A 270 13.94 -21.60 3.54
N LYS A 271 14.89 -20.74 3.13
CA LYS A 271 14.86 -19.32 3.48
C LYS A 271 13.75 -18.57 2.74
N VAL A 272 13.52 -18.90 1.46
CA VAL A 272 12.42 -18.32 0.67
C VAL A 272 11.07 -18.80 1.21
N GLU A 273 10.95 -20.08 1.55
CA GLU A 273 9.76 -20.66 2.17
C GLU A 273 9.42 -19.94 3.51
N LEU A 274 10.42 -19.81 4.41
CA LEU A 274 10.23 -19.07 5.65
C LEU A 274 9.80 -17.62 5.41
N LEU A 275 10.49 -16.89 4.52
CA LEU A 275 10.25 -15.48 4.30
C LEU A 275 8.90 -15.18 3.62
N ALA A 276 8.39 -16.11 2.81
CA ALA A 276 7.10 -15.98 2.13
C ALA A 276 5.91 -16.47 2.98
N GLY A 277 6.16 -17.25 4.04
CA GLY A 277 5.10 -17.84 4.89
C GLY A 277 4.76 -17.00 6.13
N ASP A 278 3.91 -17.57 6.99
CA ASP A 278 3.37 -16.92 8.20
C ASP A 278 4.44 -16.49 9.22
N ASN A 279 5.61 -17.12 9.20
CA ASN A 279 6.75 -16.75 10.03
C ASN A 279 7.71 -15.75 9.33
N GLY A 280 7.34 -15.26 8.16
CA GLY A 280 8.09 -14.28 7.38
C GLY A 280 7.77 -12.84 7.75
N PRO A 281 8.54 -11.87 7.21
CA PRO A 281 8.50 -10.47 7.65
C PRO A 281 7.20 -9.76 7.32
N LEU A 282 6.38 -10.26 6.38
CA LEU A 282 5.11 -9.63 6.00
C LEU A 282 3.90 -10.25 6.71
N TRP A 283 4.01 -11.46 7.27
CA TRP A 283 2.86 -12.19 7.80
C TRP A 283 2.92 -12.45 9.30
N TYR A 284 4.09 -12.32 9.94
CA TYR A 284 4.29 -12.72 11.32
C TYR A 284 3.45 -11.89 12.30
N ARG A 285 2.64 -12.57 13.14
CA ARG A 285 1.77 -11.98 14.18
C ARG A 285 2.12 -12.44 15.59
N GLY A 286 3.17 -13.25 15.72
CA GLY A 286 3.46 -13.95 16.99
C GLY A 286 3.73 -13.05 18.18
N TYR A 287 4.09 -11.78 17.98
CA TYR A 287 4.23 -10.81 19.08
C TYR A 287 2.93 -10.63 19.88
N PHE A 288 1.80 -10.72 19.22
CA PHE A 288 0.48 -10.38 19.74
C PHE A 288 -0.44 -11.60 19.86
N GLU A 289 -0.24 -12.64 19.06
CA GLU A 289 -1.13 -13.80 18.96
C GLU A 289 -0.52 -15.08 19.58
N ASP A 290 0.81 -15.21 19.70
CA ASP A 290 1.46 -16.35 20.36
C ASP A 290 1.55 -16.09 21.87
N SER A 291 0.68 -16.75 22.64
CA SER A 291 0.69 -16.66 24.11
C SER A 291 2.00 -17.12 24.77
N THR A 292 2.87 -17.81 24.03
CA THR A 292 4.19 -18.25 24.49
C THR A 292 5.30 -17.27 24.14
N PHE A 293 4.98 -16.18 23.40
CA PHE A 293 5.97 -15.16 23.09
C PHE A 293 6.34 -14.40 24.39
N SER A 294 7.62 -14.17 24.57
CA SER A 294 8.14 -13.60 25.83
C SER A 294 9.12 -12.47 25.55
N GLU A 295 9.35 -11.63 26.56
CA GLU A 295 10.35 -10.57 26.51
C GLU A 295 11.74 -11.09 26.15
N ASN A 296 12.14 -12.26 26.67
CA ASN A 296 13.42 -12.89 26.34
C ASN A 296 13.55 -13.25 24.84
N ARG A 297 12.41 -13.61 24.19
CA ARG A 297 12.41 -13.81 22.72
C ARG A 297 12.55 -12.48 21.99
N ALA A 298 11.89 -11.41 22.48
CA ALA A 298 12.08 -10.06 21.94
C ALA A 298 13.54 -9.63 22.06
N ASP A 299 14.19 -9.83 23.21
CA ASP A 299 15.60 -9.52 23.43
C ASP A 299 16.51 -10.29 22.49
N SER A 300 16.23 -11.57 22.27
CA SER A 300 17.02 -12.40 21.33
C SER A 300 16.95 -11.87 19.89
N ILE A 301 15.77 -11.42 19.46
CA ILE A 301 15.57 -10.81 18.13
C ILE A 301 16.31 -9.48 18.06
N LEU A 302 16.08 -8.59 19.02
CA LEU A 302 16.68 -7.26 19.07
C LEU A 302 18.21 -7.31 19.08
N ASN A 303 18.80 -8.21 19.89
CA ASN A 303 20.25 -8.42 19.95
C ASN A 303 20.82 -8.89 18.59
N PHE A 304 20.11 -9.79 17.88
CA PHE A 304 20.57 -10.25 16.58
C PHE A 304 20.61 -9.12 15.52
N TYR A 305 19.63 -8.19 15.58
CA TYR A 305 19.54 -7.08 14.62
C TYR A 305 20.25 -5.80 15.09
N ASP A 306 20.96 -5.83 16.23
CA ASP A 306 21.61 -4.63 16.83
C ASP A 306 20.63 -3.46 16.95
N SER A 307 19.45 -3.74 17.51
CA SER A 307 18.35 -2.79 17.64
C SER A 307 17.77 -2.83 19.05
N LYS A 308 17.07 -1.78 19.47
CA LYS A 308 16.39 -1.70 20.76
C LYS A 308 14.88 -1.76 20.63
N HIS A 309 14.36 -1.42 19.47
CA HIS A 309 12.93 -1.33 19.20
C HIS A 309 12.57 -1.97 17.87
N ILE A 310 11.39 -2.59 17.79
CA ILE A 310 10.79 -3.11 16.56
C ILE A 310 9.43 -2.45 16.39
N ILE A 311 9.23 -1.77 15.24
CA ILE A 311 7.96 -1.17 14.87
C ILE A 311 7.31 -2.05 13.79
N VAL A 312 6.05 -2.44 14.02
CA VAL A 312 5.29 -3.33 13.13
C VAL A 312 3.89 -2.80 12.82
N GLY A 313 3.35 -3.16 11.67
CA GLY A 313 1.95 -3.00 11.25
C GLY A 313 1.17 -4.30 11.33
N HIS A 314 0.36 -4.60 10.29
CA HIS A 314 -0.25 -5.89 9.99
C HIS A 314 -1.24 -6.44 11.03
N THR A 315 -0.94 -6.39 12.31
CA THR A 315 -1.85 -6.81 13.38
C THR A 315 -2.61 -5.59 13.88
N THR A 316 -3.91 -5.54 13.58
CA THR A 316 -4.74 -4.35 13.79
C THR A 316 -5.18 -4.18 15.23
N PHE A 317 -5.06 -2.96 15.74
CA PHE A 317 -5.53 -2.51 17.05
C PHE A 317 -6.38 -1.24 16.90
N ASN A 318 -7.02 -0.82 17.98
CA ASN A 318 -7.73 0.47 18.01
C ASN A 318 -6.77 1.67 18.12
N ASN A 319 -5.58 1.44 18.71
CA ASN A 319 -4.56 2.45 18.98
C ASN A 319 -3.18 1.83 18.83
N VAL A 320 -2.13 2.65 18.76
CA VAL A 320 -0.74 2.18 18.84
C VAL A 320 -0.56 1.28 20.07
N LYS A 321 -0.07 0.07 19.85
CA LYS A 321 0.07 -0.98 20.88
C LYS A 321 1.53 -1.16 21.27
N VAL A 322 1.80 -1.04 22.58
CA VAL A 322 3.16 -1.15 23.13
C VAL A 322 3.31 -2.44 23.92
N LEU A 323 4.40 -3.18 23.68
CA LEU A 323 4.77 -4.37 24.46
C LEU A 323 6.20 -4.26 24.99
N TYR A 324 6.45 -4.89 26.14
CA TYR A 324 7.78 -5.07 26.71
C TYR A 324 8.57 -3.77 26.82
N ASN A 325 7.95 -2.74 27.42
CA ASN A 325 8.59 -1.44 27.66
C ASN A 325 9.20 -0.84 26.38
N ASN A 326 8.37 -0.70 25.34
CA ASN A 326 8.71 -0.16 24.02
C ASN A 326 9.65 -1.04 23.15
N LYS A 327 9.95 -2.28 23.53
CA LYS A 327 10.75 -3.18 22.67
C LYS A 327 10.01 -3.53 21.37
N ILE A 328 8.67 -3.68 21.42
CA ILE A 328 7.82 -3.96 20.28
C ILE A 328 6.65 -2.99 20.28
N ILE A 329 6.40 -2.32 19.16
CA ILE A 329 5.33 -1.35 18.99
C ILE A 329 4.54 -1.67 17.71
N GLY A 330 3.26 -2.04 17.86
CA GLY A 330 2.32 -2.24 16.77
C GLY A 330 1.64 -0.93 16.42
N ILE A 331 1.68 -0.54 15.14
CA ILE A 331 1.18 0.77 14.67
C ILE A 331 0.04 0.69 13.65
N ASP A 332 -0.45 -0.52 13.33
CA ASP A 332 -1.71 -0.64 12.60
C ASP A 332 -2.86 -0.29 13.55
N ALA A 333 -3.27 0.97 13.51
CA ALA A 333 -4.36 1.53 14.31
C ALA A 333 -5.70 1.57 13.55
N GLY A 334 -5.91 0.65 12.62
CA GLY A 334 -7.19 0.38 11.97
C GLY A 334 -7.61 1.37 10.87
N ILE A 335 -6.69 2.14 10.29
CA ILE A 335 -7.00 3.05 9.16
C ILE A 335 -7.67 2.29 8.03
N GLY A 336 -7.13 1.13 7.65
CA GLY A 336 -7.66 0.26 6.59
C GLY A 336 -9.05 -0.31 6.85
N TYR A 337 -9.53 -0.25 8.10
CA TYR A 337 -10.90 -0.59 8.53
C TYR A 337 -11.74 0.64 8.84
N THR A 338 -11.39 1.77 8.27
CA THR A 338 -12.11 3.06 8.40
C THR A 338 -12.11 3.68 9.81
N GLN A 339 -11.26 3.18 10.73
CA GLN A 339 -11.04 3.84 12.01
C GLN A 339 -10.27 5.17 11.83
N PRO A 340 -10.29 6.09 12.80
CA PRO A 340 -9.53 7.33 12.72
C PRO A 340 -8.03 7.10 12.52
N GLY A 341 -7.46 6.08 13.18
CA GLY A 341 -6.06 5.74 13.12
C GLY A 341 -5.17 6.60 14.04
N GLU A 342 -3.96 6.15 14.20
CA GLU A 342 -2.86 6.85 14.87
C GLU A 342 -1.56 6.66 14.09
N VAL A 343 -0.61 7.57 14.29
CA VAL A 343 0.77 7.43 13.82
C VAL A 343 1.71 7.21 14.99
N PHE A 344 2.77 6.44 14.77
CA PHE A 344 3.92 6.42 15.67
C PHE A 344 4.81 7.63 15.41
N ILE A 345 5.30 8.25 16.48
CA ILE A 345 6.18 9.41 16.42
C ILE A 345 7.40 9.14 17.30
N TYR A 346 8.59 9.24 16.74
CA TYR A 346 9.85 9.34 17.47
C TYR A 346 10.39 10.75 17.36
N LYS A 347 10.77 11.34 18.48
CA LYS A 347 11.41 12.65 18.51
C LYS A 347 12.47 12.70 19.61
N LYS A 348 13.75 12.76 19.23
CA LYS A 348 14.89 12.92 20.14
C LYS A 348 14.85 11.94 21.34
N GLY A 349 14.69 10.66 21.06
CA GLY A 349 14.68 9.61 22.10
C GLY A 349 13.35 9.39 22.80
N ILE A 350 12.28 10.10 22.43
CA ILE A 350 10.95 9.94 23.05
C ILE A 350 9.94 9.44 22.00
N PHE A 351 9.11 8.49 22.40
CA PHE A 351 8.05 7.92 21.57
C PHE A 351 6.68 8.50 21.95
N TYR A 352 5.85 8.72 20.93
CA TYR A 352 4.47 9.17 21.08
C TYR A 352 3.58 8.45 20.05
N SER A 353 2.30 8.33 20.35
CA SER A 353 1.26 8.21 19.34
C SER A 353 0.74 9.60 18.97
N GLY A 354 0.35 9.78 17.69
CA GLY A 354 -0.26 11.01 17.17
C GLY A 354 -1.59 10.71 16.51
N SER A 355 -2.65 11.43 16.91
CA SER A 355 -4.00 11.25 16.39
C SER A 355 -4.28 12.06 15.11
N VAL A 356 -5.45 11.85 14.50
CA VAL A 356 -5.98 12.67 13.38
C VAL A 356 -6.26 14.13 13.77
N THR A 357 -6.30 14.46 15.07
CA THR A 357 -6.42 15.84 15.54
C THR A 357 -5.07 16.50 15.83
N GLY A 358 -3.97 15.76 15.70
CA GLY A 358 -2.62 16.22 16.04
C GLY A 358 -2.30 16.13 17.52
N GLU A 359 -3.19 15.57 18.35
CA GLU A 359 -2.89 15.27 19.74
C GLU A 359 -1.81 14.20 19.83
N ARG A 360 -0.88 14.36 20.80
CA ARG A 360 0.23 13.43 21.02
C ARG A 360 0.17 12.86 22.42
N ILE A 361 0.22 11.54 22.51
CA ILE A 361 0.27 10.81 23.77
C ILE A 361 1.63 10.14 23.88
N LYS A 362 2.36 10.37 24.96
CA LYS A 362 3.65 9.72 25.21
C LYS A 362 3.44 8.22 25.45
N LEU A 363 4.23 7.39 24.76
CA LEU A 363 4.23 5.93 24.88
C LEU A 363 5.17 5.46 26.00
#